data_bd1cb5ccf0eb31c8265fe3eed4ef6613
#
_entry.id   bd1cb5ccf0eb31c8265fe3eed4ef6613
#
_cell.length_a   1.000
_cell.length_b   1.000
_cell.length_c   1.000
_cell.angle_alpha   90.00
_cell.angle_beta   90.00
_cell.angle_gamma   90.00
#
_symmetry.space_group_name_H-M   'P 1'
#
loop_
_entity.id
_entity.type
_entity.pdbx_description
1 polymer ?
#
loop_
_entity_poly.entity_id
_entity_poly.type
_entity_poly.pdbx_seq_one_letter_code
_entity_poly.pdbx_strand_id
1 'polypeptide(L)'
;MERAIKRVKVGDTDLLPLTIEDVHSELDTRADTICAGRNCRLIHYTGQECTVSGFHHQLGTMDKIPIATVATTWTDEHTGQGFILIMNETLFFGNDLDHSLINPNQVRANGFQVYDNPYEMEPSRQMGIAINDTDRIPFQSAGTTIFFNTRYPTDLD
;
A
#
# COMPACT_ATOMS: atom_id res chain seq x y z
N MET A 1 13.46 -20.38 -9.41
CA MET A 1 14.05 -19.05 -9.57
C MET A 1 13.83 -18.31 -8.26
N GLU A 2 14.83 -18.33 -7.38
CA GLU A 2 14.77 -17.60 -6.12
C GLU A 2 14.88 -16.11 -6.41
N ARG A 3 13.79 -15.40 -6.30
CA ARG A 3 13.84 -13.96 -6.08
C ARG A 3 13.86 -13.72 -4.58
N ALA A 4 15.07 -13.79 -3.99
CA ALA A 4 15.27 -13.14 -2.73
C ALA A 4 14.89 -11.66 -2.91
N ILE A 5 13.98 -11.16 -2.09
CA ILE A 5 13.87 -9.72 -1.88
C ILE A 5 15.16 -9.34 -1.17
N LYS A 6 16.20 -9.12 -1.93
CA LYS A 6 17.35 -8.40 -1.44
C LYS A 6 16.84 -6.99 -1.23
N ARG A 7 16.76 -6.55 0.00
CA ARG A 7 17.02 -5.14 0.29
C ARG A 7 18.43 -4.90 -0.24
N VAL A 8 18.50 -4.43 -1.48
CA VAL A 8 19.74 -3.92 -2.01
C VAL A 8 19.97 -2.65 -1.18
N LYS A 9 20.91 -2.71 -0.22
CA LYS A 9 21.58 -1.51 0.24
C LYS A 9 22.29 -0.99 -1.00
N VAL A 10 21.63 -0.13 -1.74
CA VAL A 10 22.30 0.78 -2.65
C VAL A 10 23.14 1.64 -1.76
N GLY A 11 24.44 1.59 -1.97
CA GLY A 11 25.48 2.08 -1.10
C GLY A 11 25.16 3.36 -0.33
N ASP A 12 25.89 3.60 0.73
CA ASP A 12 25.87 4.68 1.72
C ASP A 12 25.52 6.10 1.21
N THR A 13 24.42 6.23 0.50
CA THR A 13 23.68 7.48 0.43
C THR A 13 22.71 7.41 1.60
N ASP A 14 22.90 8.28 2.55
CA ASP A 14 22.04 8.53 3.68
C ASP A 14 20.57 8.50 3.25
N LEU A 15 20.00 7.31 3.23
CA LEU A 15 18.54 7.19 3.33
C LEU A 15 18.27 7.71 4.73
N LEU A 16 17.84 8.97 4.80
CA LEU A 16 17.27 9.53 6.01
C LEU A 16 16.35 8.49 6.60
N PRO A 17 16.50 8.13 7.89
CA PRO A 17 15.56 7.20 8.50
C PRO A 17 14.16 7.74 8.25
N LEU A 18 13.28 6.88 7.68
CA LEU A 18 11.88 7.21 7.49
C LEU A 18 11.36 7.73 8.83
N THR A 19 11.01 9.00 8.88
CA THR A 19 10.39 9.60 10.06
C THR A 19 8.95 9.07 10.17
N ILE A 20 8.31 9.24 11.32
CA ILE A 20 6.89 8.83 11.52
C ILE A 20 5.98 9.52 10.48
N GLU A 21 6.41 10.62 9.88
CA GLU A 21 5.75 11.35 8.81
C GLU A 21 5.86 10.65 7.44
N ASP A 22 6.77 9.70 7.31
CA ASP A 22 7.01 8.94 6.08
C ASP A 22 6.21 7.61 6.03
N VAL A 23 5.09 7.56 6.71
CA VAL A 23 4.18 6.40 6.64
C VAL A 23 3.56 6.35 5.25
N HIS A 24 3.64 5.19 4.61
CA HIS A 24 3.27 5.02 3.23
C HIS A 24 2.55 3.69 2.99
N SER A 25 2.02 3.55 1.80
CA SER A 25 1.51 2.29 1.28
C SER A 25 2.37 1.85 0.10
N GLU A 26 2.83 0.62 0.13
CA GLU A 26 3.64 0.03 -0.94
C GLU A 26 2.78 -0.80 -1.88
N LEU A 27 3.12 -0.79 -3.18
CA LEU A 27 2.54 -1.73 -4.13
C LEU A 27 3.24 -3.08 -4.02
N ASP A 28 2.45 -4.12 -3.80
CA ASP A 28 2.92 -5.49 -3.76
C ASP A 28 2.03 -6.39 -4.63
N THR A 29 2.55 -6.77 -5.80
CA THR A 29 1.85 -7.68 -6.72
C THR A 29 1.84 -9.13 -6.26
N ARG A 30 2.58 -9.48 -5.22
CA ARG A 30 2.67 -10.84 -4.68
C ARG A 30 1.79 -11.09 -3.48
N ALA A 31 1.33 -10.01 -2.82
CA ALA A 31 0.28 -10.15 -1.83
C ALA A 31 -1.00 -10.57 -2.56
N ASP A 32 -1.65 -11.63 -2.11
CA ASP A 32 -2.91 -12.10 -2.71
C ASP A 32 -4.04 -11.11 -2.46
N THR A 33 -3.92 -10.31 -1.43
CA THR A 33 -4.86 -9.26 -1.06
C THR A 33 -4.13 -8.12 -0.34
N ILE A 34 -4.80 -6.98 -0.20
CA ILE A 34 -4.27 -5.83 0.53
C ILE A 34 -4.04 -6.19 2.00
N CYS A 35 -2.85 -5.85 2.50
CA CYS A 35 -2.48 -5.96 3.90
C CYS A 35 -2.48 -4.58 4.53
N ALA A 36 -3.41 -4.33 5.45
CA ALA A 36 -3.59 -3.04 6.09
C ALA A 36 -2.73 -2.92 7.35
N GLY A 37 -1.81 -1.98 7.34
CA GLY A 37 -0.89 -1.68 8.43
C GLY A 37 -1.36 -0.54 9.35
N ARG A 38 -0.43 -0.02 10.14
CA ARG A 38 -0.71 1.02 11.15
C ARG A 38 -1.18 2.37 10.57
N ASN A 39 -0.99 2.60 9.28
CA ASN A 39 -1.50 3.77 8.58
C ASN A 39 -2.98 3.66 8.19
N CYS A 40 -3.64 2.57 8.58
CA CYS A 40 -5.04 2.32 8.31
C CYS A 40 -5.88 2.34 9.60
N ARG A 41 -6.99 3.04 9.55
CA ARG A 41 -8.02 3.03 10.60
C ARG A 41 -9.03 1.93 10.29
N LEU A 42 -9.29 1.09 11.26
CA LEU A 42 -10.35 0.08 11.17
C LEU A 42 -11.73 0.76 11.11
N ILE A 43 -12.52 0.40 10.11
CA ILE A 43 -13.94 0.79 10.02
C ILE A 43 -14.81 -0.29 10.63
N HIS A 44 -14.70 -1.53 10.12
CA HIS A 44 -15.39 -2.68 10.71
C HIS A 44 -14.72 -3.99 10.30
N TYR A 45 -14.89 -5.01 11.12
CA TYR A 45 -14.53 -6.39 10.80
C TYR A 45 -15.63 -7.04 9.99
N THR A 46 -15.26 -7.88 9.01
CA THR A 46 -16.23 -8.67 8.23
C THR A 46 -16.76 -9.89 9.00
N GLY A 47 -16.11 -10.26 10.09
CA GLY A 47 -16.36 -11.49 10.83
C GLY A 47 -15.62 -12.71 10.28
N GLN A 48 -14.84 -12.53 9.22
CA GLN A 48 -14.00 -13.58 8.64
C GLN A 48 -12.55 -13.39 9.07
N GLU A 49 -11.84 -14.50 9.15
CA GLU A 49 -10.41 -14.56 9.45
C GLU A 49 -9.72 -15.47 8.44
N CYS A 50 -8.44 -15.26 8.25
CA CYS A 50 -7.64 -16.15 7.42
C CYS A 50 -6.29 -16.47 8.05
N THR A 51 -5.68 -17.53 7.55
CA THR A 51 -4.29 -17.88 7.83
C THR A 51 -3.41 -17.31 6.73
N VAL A 52 -2.39 -16.56 7.12
CA VAL A 52 -1.40 -15.98 6.21
C VAL A 52 -0.14 -16.80 6.28
N SER A 53 0.29 -17.33 5.15
CA SER A 53 1.55 -18.04 5.00
C SER A 53 2.56 -17.18 4.27
N GLY A 54 3.80 -17.16 4.73
CA GLY A 54 4.91 -16.60 3.98
C GLY A 54 5.14 -17.38 2.68
N PHE A 55 5.87 -16.79 1.74
CA PHE A 55 6.19 -17.42 0.45
C PHE A 55 7.06 -18.69 0.60
N HIS A 56 7.56 -18.96 1.79
CA HIS A 56 8.34 -20.16 2.12
C HIS A 56 7.87 -20.70 3.47
N HIS A 57 7.69 -22.04 3.55
CA HIS A 57 7.15 -22.71 4.74
C HIS A 57 7.99 -22.47 6.02
N GLN A 58 9.28 -22.17 5.89
CA GLN A 58 10.15 -21.84 7.04
C GLN A 58 9.88 -20.46 7.64
N LEU A 59 9.15 -19.58 6.94
CA LEU A 59 8.76 -18.26 7.45
C LEU A 59 7.58 -18.32 8.42
N GLY A 60 7.02 -19.51 8.59
CA GLY A 60 5.88 -19.73 9.45
C GLY A 60 4.55 -19.23 8.88
N THR A 61 3.53 -19.37 9.69
CA THR A 61 2.16 -18.93 9.40
C THR A 61 1.66 -18.05 10.52
N MET A 62 0.81 -17.08 10.18
CA MET A 62 0.04 -16.29 11.13
C MET A 62 -1.43 -16.68 10.99
N ASP A 63 -2.00 -17.17 12.08
CA ASP A 63 -3.40 -17.58 12.12
C ASP A 63 -4.30 -16.44 12.59
N LYS A 64 -5.58 -16.51 12.22
CA LYS A 64 -6.63 -15.63 12.70
C LYS A 64 -6.41 -14.15 12.39
N ILE A 65 -5.83 -13.86 11.23
CA ILE A 65 -5.76 -12.49 10.74
C ILE A 65 -7.16 -12.07 10.30
N PRO A 66 -7.75 -11.03 10.93
CA PRO A 66 -9.10 -10.60 10.60
C PRO A 66 -9.15 -9.94 9.23
N ILE A 67 -10.25 -10.19 8.52
CA ILE A 67 -10.59 -9.49 7.29
C ILE A 67 -11.46 -8.30 7.66
N ALA A 68 -11.08 -7.12 7.19
CA ALA A 68 -11.70 -5.87 7.60
C ALA A 68 -11.85 -4.87 6.45
N THR A 69 -12.77 -3.94 6.66
CA THR A 69 -12.83 -2.67 5.92
C THR A 69 -12.06 -1.62 6.70
N VAL A 70 -11.15 -0.95 6.03
CA VAL A 70 -10.26 0.06 6.63
C VAL A 70 -10.26 1.34 5.80
N ALA A 71 -9.81 2.42 6.40
CA ALA A 71 -9.57 3.69 5.73
C ALA A 71 -8.14 4.17 5.95
N THR A 72 -7.56 4.78 4.94
CA THR A 72 -6.32 5.55 5.02
C THR A 72 -6.49 6.87 4.30
N THR A 73 -5.69 7.87 4.60
CA THR A 73 -5.78 9.19 3.96
C THR A 73 -4.56 9.43 3.08
N TRP A 74 -4.82 9.81 1.84
CA TRP A 74 -3.83 10.41 0.96
C TRP A 74 -4.11 11.91 0.84
N THR A 75 -3.08 12.73 0.89
CA THR A 75 -3.19 14.18 0.72
C THR A 75 -2.49 14.59 -0.57
N ASP A 76 -3.19 15.32 -1.42
CA ASP A 76 -2.62 15.91 -2.61
C ASP A 76 -1.64 17.04 -2.19
N GLU A 77 -0.37 16.88 -2.50
CA GLU A 77 0.68 17.83 -2.13
C GLU A 77 0.53 19.19 -2.83
N HIS A 78 -0.13 19.23 -4.00
CA HIS A 78 -0.32 20.48 -4.76
C HIS A 78 -1.49 21.30 -4.25
N THR A 79 -2.59 20.65 -3.85
CA THR A 79 -3.81 21.33 -3.44
C THR A 79 -4.01 21.34 -1.92
N GLY A 80 -3.32 20.44 -1.20
CA GLY A 80 -3.54 20.18 0.22
C GLY A 80 -4.84 19.43 0.52
N GLN A 81 -5.58 18.99 -0.50
CA GLN A 81 -6.83 18.27 -0.33
C GLN A 81 -6.56 16.83 0.14
N GLY A 82 -7.24 16.41 1.20
CA GLY A 82 -7.23 15.03 1.69
C GLY A 82 -8.30 14.19 0.98
N PHE A 83 -7.94 12.94 0.69
CA PHE A 83 -8.82 11.93 0.14
C PHE A 83 -8.80 10.71 1.06
N ILE A 84 -9.98 10.28 1.50
CA ILE A 84 -10.11 9.05 2.29
C ILE A 84 -10.23 7.87 1.32
N LEU A 85 -9.29 6.95 1.43
CA LEU A 85 -9.28 5.72 0.67
C LEU A 85 -9.87 4.60 1.52
N ILE A 86 -11.03 4.12 1.14
CA ILE A 86 -11.70 3.00 1.80
C ILE A 86 -11.33 1.72 1.07
N MET A 87 -10.79 0.77 1.80
CA MET A 87 -10.37 -0.52 1.29
C MET A 87 -11.17 -1.63 1.96
N ASN A 88 -11.89 -2.39 1.17
CA ASN A 88 -12.68 -3.52 1.62
C ASN A 88 -11.88 -4.81 1.54
N GLU A 89 -12.25 -5.79 2.36
CA GLU A 89 -11.68 -7.15 2.33
C GLU A 89 -10.15 -7.16 2.43
N THR A 90 -9.62 -6.36 3.36
CA THR A 90 -8.20 -6.30 3.64
C THR A 90 -7.82 -7.23 4.79
N LEU A 91 -6.61 -7.77 4.76
CA LEU A 91 -6.00 -8.39 5.92
C LEU A 91 -5.57 -7.30 6.91
N PHE A 92 -6.17 -7.26 8.08
CA PHE A 92 -5.91 -6.21 9.05
C PHE A 92 -4.83 -6.62 10.06
N PHE A 93 -3.64 -6.08 9.89
CA PHE A 93 -2.50 -6.28 10.79
C PHE A 93 -2.38 -5.14 11.82
N GLY A 94 -2.91 -3.95 11.52
CA GLY A 94 -2.81 -2.81 12.41
C GLY A 94 -1.36 -2.46 12.74
N ASN A 95 -1.04 -2.35 14.03
CA ASN A 95 0.29 -1.96 14.49
C ASN A 95 1.38 -3.02 14.28
N ASP A 96 1.02 -4.23 13.89
CA ASP A 96 2.00 -5.30 13.61
C ASP A 96 2.63 -5.16 12.21
N LEU A 97 2.14 -4.23 11.41
CA LEU A 97 2.67 -3.91 10.08
C LEU A 97 2.93 -2.41 9.96
N ASP A 98 4.17 -2.03 9.72
CA ASP A 98 4.59 -0.62 9.72
C ASP A 98 3.95 0.22 8.61
N HIS A 99 3.69 -0.37 7.46
CA HIS A 99 3.05 0.25 6.31
C HIS A 99 2.16 -0.76 5.59
N SER A 100 1.20 -0.27 4.83
CA SER A 100 0.28 -1.16 4.12
C SER A 100 0.87 -1.66 2.81
N LEU A 101 0.47 -2.88 2.42
CA LEU A 101 0.80 -3.48 1.14
C LEU A 101 -0.45 -3.48 0.27
N ILE A 102 -0.39 -2.79 -0.85
CA ILE A 102 -1.52 -2.61 -1.77
C ILE A 102 -1.34 -3.54 -2.97
N ASN A 103 -2.28 -4.46 -3.14
CA ASN A 103 -2.31 -5.29 -4.34
C ASN A 103 -2.94 -4.49 -5.50
N PRO A 104 -2.18 -4.14 -6.55
CA PRO A 104 -2.69 -3.35 -7.67
C PRO A 104 -3.80 -4.06 -8.44
N ASN A 105 -3.80 -5.40 -8.47
CA ASN A 105 -4.84 -6.15 -9.16
C ASN A 105 -6.17 -6.14 -8.39
N GLN A 106 -6.12 -6.10 -7.06
CA GLN A 106 -7.33 -5.89 -6.25
C GLN A 106 -7.92 -4.48 -6.49
N VAL A 107 -7.07 -3.47 -6.63
CA VAL A 107 -7.50 -2.11 -6.98
C VAL A 107 -8.16 -2.10 -8.36
N ARG A 108 -7.57 -2.75 -9.35
CA ARG A 108 -8.15 -2.90 -10.70
C ARG A 108 -9.48 -3.65 -10.69
N ALA A 109 -9.58 -4.71 -9.88
CA ALA A 109 -10.82 -5.48 -9.75
C ALA A 109 -11.98 -4.65 -9.19
N ASN A 110 -11.68 -3.59 -8.45
CA ASN A 110 -12.67 -2.62 -7.94
C ASN A 110 -12.93 -1.46 -8.92
N GLY A 111 -12.47 -1.53 -10.15
CA GLY A 111 -12.79 -0.59 -11.22
C GLY A 111 -11.85 0.59 -11.37
N PHE A 112 -10.75 0.65 -10.63
CA PHE A 112 -9.77 1.71 -10.75
C PHE A 112 -8.65 1.33 -11.72
N GLN A 113 -8.18 2.31 -12.48
CA GLN A 113 -6.99 2.14 -13.32
C GLN A 113 -5.74 2.34 -12.48
N VAL A 114 -4.79 1.42 -12.61
CA VAL A 114 -3.50 1.47 -11.93
C VAL A 114 -2.40 1.43 -12.99
N TYR A 115 -1.54 2.45 -12.97
CA TYR A 115 -0.36 2.57 -13.82
C TYR A 115 0.88 2.34 -12.96
N ASP A 116 1.42 1.14 -13.01
CA ASP A 116 2.51 0.66 -12.14
C ASP A 116 3.76 0.20 -12.91
N ASN A 117 3.81 0.50 -14.23
CA ASN A 117 4.96 0.19 -15.05
C ASN A 117 5.91 1.40 -15.15
N PRO A 118 7.09 1.37 -14.49
CA PRO A 118 8.04 2.48 -14.53
C PRO A 118 8.71 2.67 -15.89
N TYR A 119 8.57 1.70 -16.79
CA TYR A 119 9.17 1.72 -18.12
C TYR A 119 8.17 2.12 -19.22
N GLU A 120 6.97 2.51 -18.86
CA GLU A 120 6.03 3.06 -19.82
C GLU A 120 6.51 4.44 -20.29
N MET A 121 6.84 4.53 -21.57
CA MET A 121 7.54 5.68 -22.17
C MET A 121 6.63 6.86 -22.51
N GLU A 122 5.34 6.81 -22.21
CA GLU A 122 4.44 7.94 -22.46
C GLU A 122 4.53 8.96 -21.32
N PRO A 123 5.03 10.20 -21.59
CA PRO A 123 5.17 11.24 -20.54
C PRO A 123 3.84 11.66 -19.90
N SER A 124 2.72 11.35 -20.57
CA SER A 124 1.37 11.62 -20.06
C SER A 124 0.86 10.60 -19.04
N ARG A 125 1.54 9.47 -18.90
CA ARG A 125 1.14 8.36 -18.03
C ARG A 125 2.05 8.23 -16.83
N GLN A 126 1.99 9.21 -15.95
CA GLN A 126 2.62 9.10 -14.65
C GLN A 126 2.08 7.87 -13.90
N MET A 127 2.96 7.09 -13.27
CA MET A 127 2.55 5.99 -12.39
C MET A 127 1.60 6.51 -11.31
N GLY A 128 0.55 5.77 -11.06
CA GLY A 128 -0.44 6.14 -10.06
C GLY A 128 -1.75 5.38 -10.17
N ILE A 129 -2.67 5.71 -9.27
CA ILE A 129 -4.06 5.25 -9.31
C ILE A 129 -4.92 6.40 -9.83
N ALA A 130 -5.67 6.18 -10.91
CA ALA A 130 -6.65 7.14 -11.38
C ALA A 130 -7.90 7.05 -10.47
N ILE A 131 -8.19 8.14 -9.73
CA ILE A 131 -9.36 8.22 -8.86
C ILE A 131 -10.60 8.52 -9.70
N ASN A 132 -10.43 9.40 -10.67
CA ASN A 132 -11.45 9.81 -11.64
C ASN A 132 -10.76 10.28 -12.93
N ASP A 133 -11.48 10.92 -13.83
CA ASP A 133 -10.96 11.40 -15.12
C ASP A 133 -9.89 12.49 -14.97
N THR A 134 -9.87 13.22 -13.86
CA THR A 134 -9.00 14.38 -13.63
C THR A 134 -7.96 14.16 -12.54
N ASP A 135 -8.29 13.35 -11.53
CA ASP A 135 -7.48 13.20 -10.34
C ASP A 135 -6.77 11.84 -10.30
N ARG A 136 -5.53 11.88 -9.90
CA ARG A 136 -4.67 10.70 -9.79
C ARG A 136 -3.85 10.76 -8.50
N ILE A 137 -3.74 9.63 -7.82
CA ILE A 137 -2.76 9.44 -6.75
C ILE A 137 -1.45 9.06 -7.43
N PRO A 138 -0.43 9.92 -7.45
CA PRO A 138 0.85 9.60 -8.07
C PRO A 138 1.62 8.60 -7.21
N PHE A 139 2.33 7.69 -7.86
CA PHE A 139 3.29 6.82 -7.21
C PHE A 139 4.68 7.43 -7.23
N GLN A 140 5.41 7.12 -6.18
CA GLN A 140 6.84 7.38 -6.06
C GLN A 140 7.60 6.07 -6.16
N SER A 141 8.86 6.12 -6.50
CA SER A 141 9.73 4.95 -6.53
C SER A 141 11.02 5.21 -5.75
N ALA A 142 11.41 4.23 -4.95
CA ALA A 142 12.69 4.20 -4.26
C ALA A 142 13.36 2.85 -4.58
N GLY A 143 14.34 2.87 -5.47
CA GLY A 143 14.91 1.64 -6.02
C GLY A 143 13.85 0.86 -6.80
N THR A 144 13.50 -0.32 -6.32
CA THR A 144 12.47 -1.18 -6.92
C THR A 144 11.12 -1.13 -6.20
N THR A 145 11.03 -0.35 -5.14
CA THR A 145 9.78 -0.19 -4.37
C THR A 145 8.96 0.95 -4.96
N ILE A 146 7.70 0.66 -5.26
CA ILE A 146 6.72 1.65 -5.71
C ILE A 146 5.77 1.91 -4.54
N PHE A 147 5.55 3.16 -4.20
CA PHE A 147 4.77 3.53 -3.03
C PHE A 147 4.08 4.89 -3.22
N PHE A 148 3.17 5.19 -2.32
CA PHE A 148 2.56 6.52 -2.17
C PHE A 148 2.32 6.82 -0.69
N ASN A 149 2.42 8.09 -0.32
CA ASN A 149 2.30 8.51 1.06
C ASN A 149 0.85 8.43 1.51
N THR A 150 0.63 7.74 2.61
CA THR A 150 -0.67 7.63 3.26
C THR A 150 -0.50 7.73 4.76
N ARG A 151 -1.52 8.23 5.43
CA ARG A 151 -1.51 8.41 6.87
C ARG A 151 -2.79 7.87 7.51
N TYR A 152 -2.72 7.63 8.79
CA TYR A 152 -3.88 7.29 9.60
C TYR A 152 -4.90 8.44 9.55
N PRO A 153 -6.18 8.18 9.21
CA PRO A 153 -7.21 9.20 9.19
C PRO A 153 -7.46 9.80 10.57
N THR A 154 -7.63 11.11 10.61
CA THR A 154 -8.05 11.84 11.82
C THR A 154 -9.56 12.05 11.82
N ASP A 155 -10.11 12.53 12.92
CA ASP A 155 -11.54 12.87 13.02
C ASP A 155 -11.90 14.15 12.24
N LEU A 156 -10.90 14.83 11.66
CA LEU A 156 -11.07 16.03 10.83
C LEU A 156 -11.05 15.71 9.33
N ASP A 157 -10.73 14.47 8.94
CA ASP A 157 -10.80 13.99 7.55
C ASP A 157 -12.24 13.52 7.15
#